data_afc1a58bb791c715b88954e2dc7c3626
#
_entry.id   afc1a58bb791c715b88954e2dc7c3626
#
_cell.length_a   1.000
_cell.length_b   1.000
_cell.length_c   1.000
_cell.angle_alpha   90.00
_cell.angle_beta   90.00
_cell.angle_gamma   90.00
#
_symmetry.space_group_name_H-M   'P 1'
#
loop_
_entity.id
_entity.type
_entity.pdbx_description
1 polymer ?
#
loop_
_entity_poly.entity_id
_entity_poly.type
_entity_poly.pdbx_seq_one_letter_code
_entity_poly.pdbx_strand_id
1 'polypeptide(L)'
;MEFVFGYGSLTTLADPPPSRAPDPRGYVTDLAGHRRRWGVAADNRSALPGYKRYRDGDGAYPPVAVAFLDLAPGDAAVNGVCLPVAAGALAALDARERNYERVEVTAQLAQALGPTWAYVGSAEGRARLADGRARGAAVVTREYRDLVLAGFAALGAGELARFHASSDLDDLPLADLERVDLDGRAAPRGAAPPD
;
A
#
# COMPACT_ATOMS: atom_id res chain seq x y z
N MET A 1 5.04 -23.00 4.70
CA MET A 1 5.47 -21.58 4.83
C MET A 1 4.56 -20.77 3.92
N GLU A 2 3.98 -19.68 4.43
CA GLU A 2 3.12 -18.78 3.66
C GLU A 2 3.89 -17.51 3.31
N PHE A 3 3.47 -16.82 2.27
CA PHE A 3 4.09 -15.59 1.78
C PHE A 3 3.06 -14.48 1.61
N VAL A 4 3.52 -13.23 1.68
CA VAL A 4 2.77 -12.05 1.24
C VAL A 4 3.47 -11.43 0.03
N PHE A 5 2.71 -11.20 -1.03
CA PHE A 5 3.16 -10.51 -2.23
C PHE A 5 3.04 -9.00 -2.03
N GLY A 6 4.18 -8.35 -1.86
CA GLY A 6 4.28 -6.89 -1.75
C GLY A 6 4.53 -6.25 -3.12
N TYR A 7 3.58 -5.44 -3.57
CA TYR A 7 3.64 -4.71 -4.84
C TYR A 7 3.75 -3.18 -4.67
N GLY A 8 3.94 -2.72 -3.46
CA GLY A 8 4.06 -1.32 -3.04
C GLY A 8 5.06 -1.16 -1.90
N SER A 9 4.70 -0.46 -0.83
CA SER A 9 5.60 -0.17 0.29
C SER A 9 6.15 -1.39 1.02
N LEU A 10 5.52 -2.56 0.91
CA LEU A 10 6.07 -3.80 1.48
C LEU A 10 7.41 -4.21 0.86
N THR A 11 7.75 -3.73 -0.33
CA THR A 11 9.06 -3.98 -0.96
C THR A 11 10.22 -3.44 -0.13
N THR A 12 9.99 -2.44 0.71
CA THR A 12 11.00 -1.84 1.59
C THR A 12 11.25 -2.62 2.89
N LEU A 13 10.46 -3.66 3.17
CA LEU A 13 10.61 -4.46 4.39
C LEU A 13 11.65 -5.58 4.26
N ALA A 14 12.13 -5.83 3.05
CA ALA A 14 13.15 -6.84 2.79
C ALA A 14 14.55 -6.25 2.95
N ASP A 15 15.32 -6.78 3.90
CA ASP A 15 16.72 -6.41 4.11
C ASP A 15 17.56 -7.69 4.32
N PRO A 16 18.52 -8.00 3.46
CA PRO A 16 18.83 -7.31 2.19
C PRO A 16 17.71 -7.45 1.15
N PRO A 17 17.67 -6.56 0.13
CA PRO A 17 16.69 -6.66 -0.96
C PRO A 17 16.80 -8.01 -1.67
N PRO A 18 15.68 -8.72 -1.90
CA PRO A 18 15.69 -10.02 -2.53
C PRO A 18 15.93 -9.93 -4.04
N SER A 19 16.40 -11.04 -4.62
CA SER A 19 16.57 -11.20 -6.06
C SER A 19 15.43 -12.02 -6.67
N ARG A 20 15.48 -12.23 -8.01
CA ARG A 20 14.56 -13.16 -8.69
C ARG A 20 14.90 -14.64 -8.48
N ALA A 21 16.06 -14.95 -7.88
CA ALA A 21 16.37 -16.33 -7.50
C ALA A 21 15.42 -16.81 -6.39
N PRO A 22 14.92 -18.05 -6.46
CA PRO A 22 14.08 -18.61 -5.41
C PRO A 22 14.81 -18.65 -4.07
N ASP A 23 14.30 -17.91 -3.08
CA ASP A 23 14.82 -17.92 -1.71
C ASP A 23 13.63 -17.91 -0.73
N PRO A 24 13.55 -18.88 0.22
CA PRO A 24 12.49 -18.89 1.21
C PRO A 24 12.50 -17.68 2.16
N ARG A 25 13.57 -16.90 2.21
CA ARG A 25 13.68 -15.66 2.98
C ARG A 25 13.04 -14.46 2.26
N GLY A 26 12.77 -14.58 0.96
CA GLY A 26 12.13 -13.58 0.13
C GLY A 26 12.68 -13.62 -1.29
N TYR A 27 11.82 -13.39 -2.26
CA TYR A 27 12.19 -13.39 -3.69
C TYR A 27 11.32 -12.45 -4.49
N VAL A 28 11.84 -11.97 -5.62
CA VAL A 28 11.11 -11.15 -6.59
C VAL A 28 10.39 -12.07 -7.57
N THR A 29 9.12 -11.77 -7.84
CA THR A 29 8.30 -12.48 -8.85
C THR A 29 7.32 -11.52 -9.52
N ASP A 30 6.59 -12.01 -10.52
CA ASP A 30 5.57 -11.26 -11.25
C ASP A 30 4.19 -11.88 -10.98
N LEU A 31 3.19 -11.03 -10.73
CA LEU A 31 1.78 -11.38 -10.60
C LEU A 31 1.07 -11.02 -11.90
N ALA A 32 0.58 -12.04 -12.62
CA ALA A 32 -0.09 -11.87 -13.90
C ALA A 32 -1.53 -11.34 -13.75
N GLY A 33 -2.04 -10.72 -14.82
CA GLY A 33 -3.44 -10.30 -14.91
C GLY A 33 -3.78 -9.04 -14.12
N HIS A 34 -2.78 -8.21 -13.76
CA HIS A 34 -2.99 -7.03 -12.94
C HIS A 34 -2.18 -5.83 -13.44
N ARG A 35 -2.66 -4.63 -13.09
CA ARG A 35 -1.92 -3.36 -13.16
C ARG A 35 -1.99 -2.66 -11.80
N ARG A 36 -0.94 -1.90 -11.46
CA ARG A 36 -0.97 -0.99 -10.30
C ARG A 36 -1.68 0.30 -10.66
N ARG A 37 -2.40 0.84 -9.70
CA ARG A 37 -2.98 2.18 -9.78
C ARG A 37 -3.12 2.79 -8.39
N TRP A 38 -3.37 4.09 -8.31
CA TRP A 38 -3.92 4.68 -7.10
C TRP A 38 -5.38 4.23 -6.99
N GLY A 39 -5.68 3.28 -6.12
CA GLY A 39 -6.97 2.60 -6.12
C GLY A 39 -7.74 2.63 -4.80
N VAL A 40 -7.08 2.92 -3.67
CA VAL A 40 -7.72 3.02 -2.35
C VAL A 40 -7.25 4.28 -1.63
N ALA A 41 -8.01 4.74 -0.61
CA ALA A 41 -7.59 5.89 0.18
C ALA A 41 -7.90 5.74 1.68
N ALA A 42 -7.09 6.43 2.50
CA ALA A 42 -7.45 6.83 3.85
C ALA A 42 -8.16 8.18 3.82
N ASP A 43 -9.26 8.31 4.57
CA ASP A 43 -9.95 9.58 4.74
C ASP A 43 -9.28 10.39 5.86
N ASN A 44 -8.58 11.46 5.49
CA ASN A 44 -7.85 12.29 6.45
C ASN A 44 -8.77 13.19 7.32
N ARG A 45 -10.07 13.25 7.01
CA ARG A 45 -11.09 13.92 7.86
C ARG A 45 -11.34 13.16 9.16
N SER A 46 -11.10 11.86 9.17
CA SER A 46 -11.43 10.97 10.29
C SER A 46 -10.18 10.59 11.10
N ALA A 47 -10.24 10.78 12.42
CA ALA A 47 -9.25 10.28 13.36
C ALA A 47 -9.71 8.93 13.93
N LEU A 48 -9.23 7.83 13.33
CA LEU A 48 -9.54 6.49 13.80
C LEU A 48 -8.43 6.00 14.74
N PRO A 49 -8.75 5.65 16.01
CA PRO A 49 -7.75 5.10 16.94
C PRO A 49 -7.01 3.90 16.36
N GLY A 50 -5.69 3.85 16.54
CA GLY A 50 -4.84 2.79 16.02
C GLY A 50 -4.69 2.82 14.50
N TYR A 51 -4.97 3.96 13.86
CA TYR A 51 -4.78 4.19 12.43
C TYR A 51 -3.86 5.40 12.20
N LYS A 52 -3.80 5.91 11.00
CA LYS A 52 -2.93 7.01 10.59
C LYS A 52 -3.74 8.22 10.11
N ARG A 53 -3.20 9.41 10.33
CA ARG A 53 -3.60 10.67 9.71
C ARG A 53 -2.38 11.34 9.07
N TYR A 54 -2.64 12.39 8.32
CA TYR A 54 -1.60 13.13 7.60
C TYR A 54 -1.75 14.61 7.90
N ARG A 55 -0.67 15.25 8.36
CA ARG A 55 -0.62 16.69 8.63
C ARG A 55 0.25 17.40 7.60
N ASP A 56 -0.04 18.65 7.35
CA ASP A 56 0.80 19.53 6.53
C ASP A 56 1.94 20.16 7.34
N GLY A 57 2.74 21.01 6.69
CA GLY A 57 3.88 21.69 7.32
C GLY A 57 3.50 22.67 8.44
N ASP A 58 2.25 23.14 8.47
CA ASP A 58 1.71 24.01 9.51
C ASP A 58 1.09 23.23 10.68
N GLY A 59 1.10 21.89 10.59
CA GLY A 59 0.55 20.97 11.59
C GLY A 59 -0.96 20.72 11.44
N ALA A 60 -1.62 21.30 10.43
CA ALA A 60 -3.04 21.08 10.17
C ALA A 60 -3.29 19.73 9.47
N TYR A 61 -4.50 19.21 9.63
CA TYR A 61 -4.95 17.97 8.99
C TYR A 61 -5.90 18.29 7.84
N PRO A 62 -5.39 18.48 6.60
CA PRO A 62 -6.22 18.85 5.47
C PRO A 62 -7.29 17.77 5.19
N PRO A 63 -8.52 18.17 4.75
CA PRO A 63 -9.65 17.26 4.54
C PRO A 63 -9.56 16.50 3.21
N VAL A 64 -8.43 15.81 2.98
CA VAL A 64 -8.12 15.07 1.75
C VAL A 64 -8.34 13.57 1.91
N ALA A 65 -8.49 12.88 0.77
CA ALA A 65 -8.36 11.43 0.65
C ALA A 65 -6.92 11.10 0.23
N VAL A 66 -6.16 10.46 1.12
CA VAL A 66 -4.77 10.08 0.84
C VAL A 66 -4.75 8.72 0.18
N ALA A 67 -4.35 8.71 -1.10
CA ALA A 67 -4.39 7.52 -1.95
C ALA A 67 -3.15 6.62 -1.77
N PHE A 68 -3.39 5.32 -1.99
CA PHE A 68 -2.38 4.27 -1.98
C PHE A 68 -2.53 3.34 -3.17
N LEU A 69 -1.48 2.57 -3.45
CA LEU A 69 -1.47 1.56 -4.51
C LEU A 69 -2.53 0.48 -4.30
N ASP A 70 -3.13 0.06 -5.39
CA ASP A 70 -4.05 -1.07 -5.49
C ASP A 70 -3.71 -1.89 -6.73
N LEU A 71 -4.12 -3.15 -6.73
CA LEU A 71 -4.11 -4.03 -7.89
C LEU A 71 -5.48 -3.96 -8.58
N ALA A 72 -5.48 -3.58 -9.85
CA ALA A 72 -6.64 -3.66 -10.69
C ALA A 72 -6.48 -4.81 -11.68
N PRO A 73 -7.55 -5.51 -12.08
CA PRO A 73 -7.50 -6.42 -13.22
C PRO A 73 -6.93 -5.71 -14.46
N GLY A 74 -6.08 -6.40 -15.21
CA GLY A 74 -5.41 -5.85 -16.39
C GLY A 74 -4.66 -6.93 -17.17
N ASP A 75 -4.07 -6.53 -18.27
CA ASP A 75 -3.36 -7.41 -19.21
C ASP A 75 -1.85 -7.49 -18.96
N ALA A 76 -1.36 -6.83 -17.91
CA ALA A 76 0.05 -6.79 -17.58
C ALA A 76 0.42 -7.84 -16.50
N ALA A 77 1.71 -7.88 -16.18
CA ALA A 77 2.24 -8.56 -15.02
C ALA A 77 2.90 -7.53 -14.10
N VAL A 78 2.47 -7.54 -12.84
CA VAL A 78 2.96 -6.65 -11.80
C VAL A 78 4.12 -7.30 -11.06
N ASN A 79 5.31 -6.74 -11.13
CA ASN A 79 6.46 -7.24 -10.34
C ASN A 79 6.32 -6.87 -8.86
N GLY A 80 6.88 -7.70 -7.98
CA GLY A 80 6.84 -7.47 -6.55
C GLY A 80 7.71 -8.46 -5.79
N VAL A 81 7.66 -8.40 -4.47
CA VAL A 81 8.41 -9.28 -3.58
C VAL A 81 7.46 -10.24 -2.85
N CYS A 82 7.80 -11.51 -2.82
CA CYS A 82 7.18 -12.46 -1.90
C CYS A 82 8.01 -12.51 -0.62
N LEU A 83 7.42 -12.12 0.49
CA LEU A 83 8.04 -12.15 1.81
C LEU A 83 7.42 -13.26 2.66
N PRO A 84 8.24 -14.08 3.36
CA PRO A 84 7.71 -15.11 4.23
C PRO A 84 6.94 -14.50 5.39
N VAL A 85 5.86 -15.15 5.78
CA VAL A 85 5.02 -14.73 6.90
C VAL A 85 5.17 -15.73 8.04
N ALA A 86 5.46 -15.24 9.24
CA ALA A 86 5.49 -16.06 10.44
C ALA A 86 4.10 -16.65 10.73
N ALA A 87 4.06 -17.84 11.32
CA ALA A 87 2.79 -18.47 11.69
C ALA A 87 1.95 -17.52 12.57
N GLY A 88 0.69 -17.30 12.17
CA GLY A 88 -0.24 -16.42 12.88
C GLY A 88 -0.10 -14.91 12.59
N ALA A 89 0.93 -14.47 11.85
CA ALA A 89 1.15 -13.04 11.58
C ALA A 89 0.15 -12.46 10.55
N LEU A 90 -0.53 -13.28 9.75
CA LEU A 90 -1.52 -12.80 8.78
C LEU A 90 -2.65 -12.02 9.45
N ALA A 91 -3.14 -12.44 10.61
CA ALA A 91 -4.19 -11.71 11.34
C ALA A 91 -3.74 -10.30 11.78
N ALA A 92 -2.47 -10.14 12.16
CA ALA A 92 -1.92 -8.82 12.50
C ALA A 92 -1.76 -7.94 11.25
N LEU A 93 -1.40 -8.53 10.11
CA LEU A 93 -1.36 -7.82 8.83
C LEU A 93 -2.77 -7.40 8.39
N ASP A 94 -3.77 -8.27 8.49
CA ASP A 94 -5.18 -7.94 8.19
C ASP A 94 -5.65 -6.73 9.03
N ALA A 95 -5.33 -6.71 10.32
CA ALA A 95 -5.68 -5.60 11.20
C ALA A 95 -4.98 -4.28 10.81
N ARG A 96 -3.80 -4.35 10.23
CA ARG A 96 -3.03 -3.19 9.75
C ARG A 96 -3.51 -2.67 8.40
N GLU A 97 -3.85 -3.58 7.48
CA GLU A 97 -4.17 -3.27 6.08
C GLU A 97 -5.67 -2.94 5.88
N ARG A 98 -6.21 -1.99 6.68
CA ARG A 98 -7.64 -1.63 6.78
C ARG A 98 -8.30 -1.15 5.48
N ASN A 99 -7.52 -0.77 4.48
CA ASN A 99 -8.03 -0.35 3.16
C ASN A 99 -8.10 -1.51 2.18
N TYR A 100 -7.73 -2.71 2.60
CA TYR A 100 -7.52 -3.85 1.72
C TYR A 100 -8.21 -5.11 2.25
N GLU A 101 -8.40 -6.04 1.33
CA GLU A 101 -8.82 -7.42 1.58
C GLU A 101 -7.67 -8.35 1.19
N ARG A 102 -7.45 -9.38 1.98
CA ARG A 102 -6.45 -10.40 1.67
C ARG A 102 -7.00 -11.41 0.69
N VAL A 103 -6.30 -11.60 -0.43
CA VAL A 103 -6.66 -12.52 -1.51
C VAL A 103 -5.51 -13.49 -1.80
N GLU A 104 -5.80 -14.76 -2.00
CA GLU A 104 -4.79 -15.73 -2.43
C GLU A 104 -4.45 -15.52 -3.91
N VAL A 105 -3.15 -15.41 -4.22
CA VAL A 105 -2.64 -15.13 -5.57
C VAL A 105 -1.63 -16.15 -6.05
N THR A 106 -1.47 -17.27 -5.34
CA THR A 106 -0.46 -18.30 -5.61
C THR A 106 -0.46 -18.76 -7.07
N ALA A 107 -1.62 -19.04 -7.64
CA ALA A 107 -1.76 -19.55 -9.01
C ALA A 107 -1.48 -18.51 -10.10
N GLN A 108 -1.45 -17.22 -9.76
CA GLN A 108 -1.22 -16.12 -10.70
C GLN A 108 0.24 -15.65 -10.70
N LEU A 109 1.06 -16.14 -9.78
CA LEU A 109 2.48 -15.80 -9.71
C LEU A 109 3.29 -16.58 -10.76
N ALA A 110 4.22 -15.91 -11.41
CA ALA A 110 5.18 -16.54 -12.29
C ALA A 110 6.05 -17.58 -11.57
N GLN A 111 6.28 -17.37 -10.27
CA GLN A 111 6.96 -18.29 -9.38
C GLN A 111 6.32 -18.19 -7.99
N ALA A 112 5.99 -19.33 -7.38
CA ALA A 112 5.49 -19.42 -6.01
C ALA A 112 6.22 -20.54 -5.25
N LEU A 113 6.75 -20.23 -4.05
CA LEU A 113 7.38 -21.20 -3.16
C LEU A 113 6.42 -21.75 -2.08
N GLY A 114 5.17 -21.30 -2.08
CA GLY A 114 4.11 -21.72 -1.16
C GLY A 114 2.87 -20.83 -1.30
N PRO A 115 1.82 -21.07 -0.51
CA PRO A 115 0.64 -20.24 -0.48
C PRO A 115 1.00 -18.79 -0.32
N THR A 116 0.52 -17.92 -1.23
CA THR A 116 0.89 -16.52 -1.29
C THR A 116 -0.34 -15.63 -1.35
N TRP A 117 -0.35 -14.62 -0.51
CA TRP A 117 -1.43 -13.68 -0.31
C TRP A 117 -1.06 -12.28 -0.81
N ALA A 118 -1.99 -11.55 -1.40
CA ALA A 118 -1.86 -10.14 -1.69
C ALA A 118 -2.96 -9.35 -0.99
N TYR A 119 -2.68 -8.09 -0.66
CA TYR A 119 -3.67 -7.16 -0.14
C TYR A 119 -4.21 -6.31 -1.28
N VAL A 120 -5.44 -6.59 -1.71
CA VAL A 120 -6.14 -5.92 -2.81
C VAL A 120 -7.17 -4.95 -2.23
N GLY A 121 -7.35 -3.80 -2.85
CA GLY A 121 -8.20 -2.74 -2.31
C GLY A 121 -9.60 -3.21 -1.95
N SER A 122 -10.05 -2.90 -0.73
CA SER A 122 -11.41 -3.17 -0.27
C SER A 122 -12.43 -2.25 -0.94
N ALA A 123 -13.70 -2.64 -0.91
CA ALA A 123 -14.79 -1.81 -1.42
C ALA A 123 -14.82 -0.43 -0.72
N GLU A 124 -14.64 -0.39 0.60
CA GLU A 124 -14.61 0.86 1.35
C GLU A 124 -13.35 1.69 1.05
N GLY A 125 -12.17 1.06 0.88
CA GLY A 125 -10.94 1.76 0.48
C GLY A 125 -11.10 2.46 -0.86
N ARG A 126 -11.71 1.78 -1.82
CA ARG A 126 -12.03 2.31 -3.15
C ARG A 126 -13.09 3.40 -3.10
N ALA A 127 -14.14 3.24 -2.30
CA ALA A 127 -15.19 4.24 -2.12
C ALA A 127 -14.64 5.55 -1.53
N ARG A 128 -13.71 5.47 -0.56
CA ARG A 128 -13.04 6.66 0.00
C ARG A 128 -12.22 7.41 -1.06
N LEU A 129 -11.54 6.71 -1.94
CA LEU A 129 -10.82 7.34 -3.05
C LEU A 129 -11.79 7.99 -4.04
N ALA A 130 -12.87 7.30 -4.40
CA ALA A 130 -13.89 7.83 -5.32
C ALA A 130 -14.53 9.11 -4.76
N ASP A 131 -14.88 9.15 -3.47
CA ASP A 131 -15.36 10.38 -2.80
C ASP A 131 -14.31 11.50 -2.84
N GLY A 132 -13.05 11.18 -2.54
CA GLY A 132 -11.96 12.15 -2.64
C GLY A 132 -11.79 12.74 -4.03
N ARG A 133 -11.84 11.90 -5.07
CA ARG A 133 -11.79 12.34 -6.48
C ARG A 133 -12.99 13.22 -6.84
N ALA A 134 -14.21 12.84 -6.47
CA ALA A 134 -15.42 13.61 -6.74
C ALA A 134 -15.38 15.01 -6.11
N ARG A 135 -14.71 15.17 -4.97
CA ARG A 135 -14.50 16.47 -4.30
C ARG A 135 -13.27 17.24 -4.80
N GLY A 136 -12.47 16.71 -5.71
CA GLY A 136 -11.17 17.29 -6.10
C GLY A 136 -10.16 17.29 -4.95
N ALA A 137 -10.29 16.39 -3.99
CA ALA A 137 -9.50 16.33 -2.75
C ALA A 137 -8.76 14.99 -2.58
N ALA A 138 -8.53 14.23 -3.66
CA ALA A 138 -7.69 13.05 -3.63
C ALA A 138 -6.23 13.43 -3.92
N VAL A 139 -5.31 12.96 -3.09
CA VAL A 139 -3.87 13.23 -3.22
C VAL A 139 -3.04 11.99 -2.94
N VAL A 140 -1.81 11.95 -3.44
CA VAL A 140 -0.77 11.01 -3.02
C VAL A 140 0.26 11.76 -2.19
N THR A 141 0.72 11.21 -1.07
CA THR A 141 1.82 11.84 -0.36
C THR A 141 3.14 11.59 -1.09
N ARG A 142 3.98 12.61 -1.21
CA ARG A 142 5.31 12.49 -1.81
C ARG A 142 6.13 11.43 -1.08
N GLU A 143 6.10 11.44 0.26
CA GLU A 143 6.76 10.45 1.10
C GLU A 143 6.41 9.00 0.71
N TYR A 144 5.10 8.69 0.55
CA TYR A 144 4.67 7.33 0.19
C TYR A 144 5.12 6.95 -1.21
N ARG A 145 4.97 7.86 -2.20
CA ARG A 145 5.45 7.61 -3.56
C ARG A 145 6.95 7.31 -3.57
N ASP A 146 7.73 8.17 -2.91
CA ASP A 146 9.20 8.08 -2.90
C ASP A 146 9.66 6.82 -2.17
N LEU A 147 8.99 6.43 -1.08
CA LEU A 147 9.21 5.16 -0.38
C LEU A 147 9.02 3.96 -1.31
N VAL A 148 7.93 3.93 -2.08
CA VAL A 148 7.66 2.85 -3.04
C VAL A 148 8.73 2.80 -4.13
N LEU A 149 9.06 3.95 -4.73
CA LEU A 149 10.08 4.03 -5.79
C LEU A 149 11.46 3.60 -5.27
N ALA A 150 11.83 4.03 -4.05
CA ALA A 150 13.09 3.61 -3.42
C ALA A 150 13.13 2.08 -3.19
N GLY A 151 12.02 1.47 -2.78
CA GLY A 151 11.92 0.02 -2.63
C GLY A 151 12.19 -0.70 -3.95
N PHE A 152 11.57 -0.28 -5.05
CA PHE A 152 11.81 -0.89 -6.37
C PHE A 152 13.20 -0.58 -6.91
N ALA A 153 13.76 0.61 -6.66
CA ALA A 153 15.13 0.94 -7.02
C ALA A 153 16.16 0.05 -6.31
N ALA A 154 15.92 -0.27 -5.04
CA ALA A 154 16.77 -1.19 -4.26
C ALA A 154 16.75 -2.63 -4.83
N LEU A 155 15.65 -3.07 -5.45
CA LEU A 155 15.58 -4.36 -6.15
C LEU A 155 16.37 -4.35 -7.46
N GLY A 156 16.77 -3.19 -7.96
CA GLY A 156 17.55 -3.00 -9.18
C GLY A 156 16.84 -2.17 -10.26
N ALA A 157 17.62 -1.55 -11.14
CA ALA A 157 17.10 -0.66 -12.19
C ALA A 157 16.07 -1.34 -13.11
N GLY A 158 16.24 -2.63 -13.42
CA GLY A 158 15.28 -3.42 -14.20
C GLY A 158 13.92 -3.55 -13.49
N GLU A 159 13.91 -3.72 -12.17
CA GLU A 159 12.67 -3.85 -11.40
C GLU A 159 11.94 -2.50 -11.28
N LEU A 160 12.66 -1.40 -11.15
CA LEU A 160 12.05 -0.07 -11.20
C LEU A 160 11.43 0.23 -12.58
N ALA A 161 12.09 -0.13 -13.66
CA ALA A 161 11.55 0.01 -15.02
C ALA A 161 10.26 -0.83 -15.21
N ARG A 162 10.24 -2.06 -14.71
CA ARG A 162 9.04 -2.94 -14.71
C ARG A 162 7.91 -2.36 -13.86
N PHE A 163 8.23 -1.76 -12.70
CA PHE A 163 7.26 -1.07 -11.89
C PHE A 163 6.55 0.03 -12.69
N HIS A 164 7.28 0.90 -13.36
CA HIS A 164 6.70 1.96 -14.19
C HIS A 164 5.86 1.39 -15.35
N ALA A 165 6.35 0.38 -16.05
CA ALA A 165 5.65 -0.24 -17.19
C ALA A 165 4.32 -0.90 -16.81
N SER A 166 4.18 -1.38 -15.56
CA SER A 166 2.99 -2.09 -15.05
C SER A 166 2.10 -1.22 -14.15
N SER A 167 2.29 0.10 -14.14
CA SER A 167 1.62 1.04 -13.24
C SER A 167 0.98 2.21 -13.98
N ASP A 168 -0.24 2.59 -13.57
CA ASP A 168 -1.00 3.76 -14.05
C ASP A 168 -1.14 4.74 -12.87
N LEU A 169 -0.17 5.69 -12.74
CA LEU A 169 -0.01 6.47 -11.51
C LEU A 169 -0.05 8.00 -11.71
N ASP A 170 -0.34 8.50 -12.92
CA ASP A 170 -0.18 9.92 -13.25
C ASP A 170 -1.42 10.78 -13.04
N ASP A 171 -2.46 10.24 -12.37
CA ASP A 171 -3.78 10.85 -12.33
C ASP A 171 -4.10 11.61 -11.03
N LEU A 172 -3.20 11.63 -10.04
CA LEU A 172 -3.41 12.31 -8.77
C LEU A 172 -2.28 13.27 -8.42
N PRO A 173 -2.60 14.46 -7.83
CA PRO A 173 -1.60 15.41 -7.39
C PRO A 173 -0.79 14.87 -6.20
N LEU A 174 0.48 15.28 -6.15
CA LEU A 174 1.35 15.01 -5.01
C LEU A 174 1.18 16.08 -3.93
N ALA A 175 1.12 15.65 -2.67
CA ALA A 175 1.05 16.52 -1.50
C ALA A 175 2.19 16.24 -0.53
N ASP A 176 2.73 17.30 0.06
CA ASP A 176 3.74 17.22 1.11
C ASP A 176 3.04 17.13 2.46
N LEU A 177 2.69 15.91 2.85
CA LEU A 177 2.01 15.59 4.10
C LEU A 177 2.81 14.57 4.89
N GLU A 178 2.98 14.82 6.18
CA GLU A 178 3.63 13.92 7.13
C GLU A 178 2.64 12.92 7.71
N ARG A 179 3.02 11.65 7.75
CA ARG A 179 2.22 10.60 8.40
C ARG A 179 2.32 10.72 9.92
N VAL A 180 1.18 10.68 10.58
CA VAL A 180 1.03 10.61 12.04
C VAL A 180 0.26 9.35 12.39
N ASP A 181 0.90 8.41 13.09
CA ASP A 181 0.23 7.21 13.59
C ASP A 181 -0.53 7.57 14.87
N LEU A 182 -1.82 7.24 14.89
CA LEU A 182 -2.70 7.52 16.01
C LEU A 182 -2.62 6.36 17.01
N ASP A 183 -2.31 6.68 18.27
CA ASP A 183 -2.32 5.69 19.34
C ASP A 183 -3.67 4.99 19.42
N GLY A 184 -3.66 3.66 19.65
CA GLY A 184 -4.88 2.85 19.76
C GLY A 184 -5.74 3.16 20.97
N ARG A 185 -5.41 4.18 21.78
CA ARG A 185 -6.23 4.71 22.85
C ARG A 185 -7.33 5.58 22.28
N ALA A 186 -8.60 5.22 22.56
CA ALA A 186 -9.72 6.09 22.27
C ALA A 186 -9.46 7.47 22.91
N ALA A 187 -9.59 8.54 22.13
CA ALA A 187 -9.59 9.88 22.68
C ALA A 187 -10.66 9.96 23.77
N PRO A 188 -10.39 10.59 24.94
CA PRO A 188 -11.39 10.73 25.98
C PRO A 188 -12.63 11.41 25.38
N ARG A 189 -13.81 10.79 25.54
CA ARG A 189 -15.10 11.38 25.15
C ARG A 189 -15.25 12.67 25.93
N GLY A 190 -15.14 13.82 25.28
CA GLY A 190 -15.42 15.10 25.90
C GLY A 190 -14.46 16.27 25.61
N ALA A 191 -13.50 16.13 24.73
CA ALA A 191 -12.77 17.32 24.25
C ALA A 191 -13.63 18.04 23.21
N ALA A 192 -14.24 19.18 23.61
CA ALA A 192 -14.86 20.12 22.68
C ALA A 192 -13.79 20.60 21.68
N PRO A 193 -14.15 20.89 20.40
CA PRO A 193 -13.22 21.51 19.48
C PRO A 193 -12.77 22.87 20.04
N PRO A 194 -11.50 23.26 19.86
CA PRO A 194 -11.08 24.62 20.16
C PRO A 194 -11.83 25.58 19.24
N ASP A 195 -12.32 26.68 19.81
CA ASP A 195 -12.98 27.81 19.15
C ASP A 195 -12.15 28.41 18.03
#